data_0b459869cca78dc7d4c061d72f76fda1
#
_entry.id   0b459869cca78dc7d4c061d72f76fda1
#
_cell.length_a   1.000
_cell.length_b   1.000
_cell.length_c   1.000
_cell.angle_alpha   90.00
_cell.angle_beta   90.00
_cell.angle_gamma   90.00
#
_symmetry.space_group_name_H-M   'P 1'
#
loop_
_entity.id
_entity.type
_entity.pdbx_description
1 polymer ?
#
loop_
_entity_poly.entity_id
_entity_poly.type
_entity_poly.pdbx_seq_one_letter_code
_entity_poly.pdbx_strand_id
1 'polypeptide(L)'
;MEIKRNGTQPSAKGPDKTFTGDVRVDLLFASKDPWRSMGAYVTFEPGARSAWHTHPLGQVLIVTAGCGFVQSEGSPAQLIRAGDVVRCPPGERHWHGAAATTAMTHIAIVEELNGKGVDWLEKVSDSDYASANDAAAPTGSEGA
;
A
#
# COMPACT_ATOMS: atom_id res chain seq x y z
N MET A 1 24.32 -16.65 2.21
CA MET A 1 23.46 -15.76 3.03
C MET A 1 23.75 -14.33 2.63
N GLU A 2 22.73 -13.49 2.42
CA GLU A 2 22.87 -12.09 2.05
C GLU A 2 22.16 -11.22 3.09
N ILE A 3 22.79 -10.14 3.52
CA ILE A 3 22.21 -9.18 4.46
C ILE A 3 22.25 -7.81 3.79
N LYS A 4 21.07 -7.23 3.56
CA LYS A 4 20.94 -5.85 3.11
C LYS A 4 20.75 -4.95 4.33
N ARG A 5 21.75 -4.15 4.65
CA ARG A 5 21.73 -3.27 5.81
C ARG A 5 20.79 -2.09 5.55
N ASN A 6 20.06 -1.70 6.56
CA ASN A 6 19.24 -0.48 6.51
C ASN A 6 20.13 0.74 6.20
N GLY A 7 19.66 1.62 5.33
CA GLY A 7 20.39 2.81 4.91
C GLY A 7 21.36 2.60 3.73
N THR A 8 21.48 1.39 3.22
CA THR A 8 22.39 1.10 2.08
C THR A 8 21.67 1.13 0.73
N GLN A 9 20.34 1.18 0.71
CA GLN A 9 19.56 1.29 -0.50
C GLN A 9 18.96 2.69 -0.62
N PRO A 10 18.86 3.24 -1.85
CA PRO A 10 18.29 4.57 -2.03
C PRO A 10 16.80 4.59 -1.71
N SER A 11 16.38 5.66 -1.08
CA SER A 11 14.98 6.00 -0.88
C SER A 11 14.51 6.81 -2.09
N ALA A 12 13.29 6.58 -2.54
CA ALA A 12 12.74 7.24 -3.71
C ALA A 12 11.34 7.81 -3.42
N LYS A 13 11.02 8.92 -4.10
CA LYS A 13 9.66 9.42 -4.13
C LYS A 13 8.81 8.49 -5.02
N GLY A 14 7.61 8.14 -4.56
CA GLY A 14 6.65 7.41 -5.38
C GLY A 14 6.27 8.22 -6.63
N PRO A 15 6.21 7.60 -7.83
CA PRO A 15 5.89 8.30 -9.06
C PRO A 15 4.49 8.93 -9.04
N ASP A 16 4.36 10.15 -9.55
CA ASP A 16 3.07 10.86 -9.63
C ASP A 16 2.04 10.15 -10.52
N LYS A 17 2.49 9.27 -11.40
CA LYS A 17 1.60 8.45 -12.25
C LYS A 17 0.82 7.40 -11.46
N THR A 18 1.39 6.89 -10.38
CA THR A 18 0.86 5.75 -9.64
C THR A 18 0.46 6.07 -8.21
N PHE A 19 0.69 7.30 -7.78
CA PHE A 19 0.32 7.80 -6.46
C PHE A 19 -0.30 9.19 -6.56
N THR A 20 -1.18 9.48 -5.61
CA THR A 20 -1.68 10.83 -5.32
C THR A 20 -1.12 11.24 -3.96
N GLY A 21 -0.64 12.48 -3.85
CA GLY A 21 0.01 12.97 -2.64
C GLY A 21 1.46 12.51 -2.53
N ASP A 22 2.06 12.74 -1.37
CA ASP A 22 3.47 12.45 -1.13
C ASP A 22 3.63 11.03 -0.57
N VAL A 23 4.36 10.20 -1.32
CA VAL A 23 4.64 8.81 -0.98
C VAL A 23 6.14 8.57 -1.13
N ARG A 24 6.73 7.87 -0.17
CA ARG A 24 8.13 7.43 -0.22
C ARG A 24 8.19 5.93 -0.34
N VAL A 25 9.04 5.47 -1.25
CA VAL A 25 9.23 4.04 -1.51
C VAL A 25 10.70 3.68 -1.25
N ASP A 26 10.91 2.79 -0.31
CA ASP A 26 12.23 2.24 0.02
C ASP A 26 12.25 0.77 -0.37
N LEU A 27 12.99 0.42 -1.41
CA LEU A 27 13.14 -0.96 -1.82
C LEU A 27 13.87 -1.75 -0.73
N LEU A 28 13.27 -2.85 -0.28
CA LEU A 28 13.89 -3.75 0.70
C LEU A 28 14.66 -4.85 0.01
N PHE A 29 14.05 -5.52 -0.94
CA PHE A 29 14.66 -6.55 -1.78
C PHE A 29 13.95 -6.66 -3.12
N ALA A 30 14.72 -6.98 -4.15
CA ALA A 30 14.20 -7.26 -5.49
C ALA A 30 14.12 -8.77 -5.72
N SER A 31 13.28 -9.17 -6.67
CA SER A 31 13.23 -10.56 -7.11
C SER A 31 14.58 -10.97 -7.75
N LYS A 32 14.98 -12.21 -7.50
CA LYS A 32 16.23 -12.80 -7.99
C LYS A 32 16.06 -14.31 -8.10
N ASP A 33 16.24 -14.88 -9.27
CA ASP A 33 16.10 -16.33 -9.47
C ASP A 33 16.79 -17.15 -8.37
N PRO A 34 16.14 -18.17 -7.82
CA PRO A 34 14.79 -18.66 -8.12
C PRO A 34 13.64 -17.92 -7.39
N TRP A 35 13.96 -16.93 -6.54
CA TRP A 35 12.95 -16.17 -5.78
C TRP A 35 12.20 -15.19 -6.67
N ARG A 36 10.89 -15.16 -6.53
CA ARG A 36 10.01 -14.22 -7.27
C ARG A 36 9.57 -13.04 -6.43
N SER A 37 9.76 -13.11 -5.12
CA SER A 37 9.28 -12.08 -4.21
C SER A 37 10.15 -10.82 -4.29
N MET A 38 9.48 -9.69 -4.18
CA MET A 38 10.09 -8.39 -3.92
C MET A 38 9.35 -7.70 -2.79
N GLY A 39 10.02 -6.84 -2.06
CA GLY A 39 9.44 -6.10 -0.96
C GLY A 39 9.90 -4.66 -0.92
N ALA A 40 9.00 -3.78 -0.50
CA ALA A 40 9.27 -2.36 -0.32
C ALA A 40 8.62 -1.83 0.94
N TYR A 41 9.28 -0.87 1.56
CA TYR A 41 8.74 -0.05 2.62
C TYR A 41 8.07 1.15 1.97
N VAL A 42 6.79 1.35 2.21
CA VAL A 42 6.02 2.44 1.59
C VAL A 42 5.42 3.32 2.67
N THR A 43 5.77 4.59 2.64
CA THR A 43 5.25 5.59 3.57
C THR A 43 4.37 6.58 2.84
N PHE A 44 3.12 6.67 3.27
CA PHE A 44 2.13 7.61 2.77
C PHE A 44 1.97 8.75 3.76
N GLU A 45 2.18 9.98 3.30
CA GLU A 45 1.80 11.16 4.07
C GLU A 45 0.27 11.26 4.21
N PRO A 46 -0.28 12.01 5.17
CA PRO A 46 -1.72 12.18 5.29
C PRO A 46 -2.37 12.57 3.96
N GLY A 47 -3.42 11.87 3.57
CA GLY A 47 -4.12 12.10 2.30
C GLY A 47 -3.53 11.38 1.09
N ALA A 48 -2.33 10.83 1.19
CA ALA A 48 -1.68 10.15 0.08
C ALA A 48 -2.21 8.73 -0.11
N ARG A 49 -2.26 8.28 -1.36
CA ARG A 49 -2.77 6.96 -1.73
C ARG A 49 -2.19 6.46 -3.05
N SER A 50 -2.24 5.16 -3.24
CA SER A 50 -1.93 4.55 -4.53
C SER A 50 -3.07 4.77 -5.55
N ALA A 51 -2.76 4.61 -6.83
CA ALA A 51 -3.77 4.38 -7.85
C ALA A 51 -4.44 3.01 -7.63
N TRP A 52 -5.56 2.76 -8.31
CA TRP A 52 -6.10 1.43 -8.47
C TRP A 52 -5.07 0.55 -9.17
N HIS A 53 -4.94 -0.70 -8.75
CA HIS A 53 -3.99 -1.63 -9.35
C HIS A 53 -4.35 -3.08 -9.04
N THR A 54 -3.69 -3.99 -9.75
CA THR A 54 -3.77 -5.43 -9.55
C THR A 54 -2.38 -6.03 -9.47
N HIS A 55 -2.28 -7.21 -8.90
CA HIS A 55 -1.04 -7.99 -8.85
C HIS A 55 -1.30 -9.39 -9.43
N PRO A 56 -0.46 -9.88 -10.35
CA PRO A 56 -0.69 -11.18 -10.99
C PRO A 56 -0.69 -12.34 -9.98
N LEU A 57 0.09 -12.26 -8.92
CA LEU A 57 0.17 -13.29 -7.87
C LEU A 57 -0.30 -12.77 -6.50
N GLY A 58 -0.99 -11.64 -6.47
CA GLY A 58 -1.46 -11.02 -5.23
C GLY A 58 -0.41 -10.21 -4.50
N GLN A 59 -0.81 -9.69 -3.35
CA GLN A 59 0.04 -8.85 -2.52
C GLN A 59 -0.22 -9.11 -1.04
N VAL A 60 0.83 -9.01 -0.23
CA VAL A 60 0.71 -8.93 1.22
C VAL A 60 1.18 -7.55 1.68
N LEU A 61 0.38 -6.90 2.51
CA LEU A 61 0.72 -5.67 3.21
C LEU A 61 0.86 -5.96 4.69
N ILE A 62 1.92 -5.44 5.30
CA ILE A 62 2.12 -5.47 6.75
C ILE A 62 2.24 -4.03 7.21
N VAL A 63 1.22 -3.53 7.90
CA VAL A 63 1.22 -2.15 8.40
C VAL A 63 2.16 -2.06 9.59
N THR A 64 3.08 -1.12 9.57
CA THR A 64 4.11 -0.95 10.61
C THR A 64 3.95 0.32 11.43
N ALA A 65 3.29 1.34 10.88
CA ALA A 65 3.06 2.60 11.60
C ALA A 65 1.81 3.32 11.07
N GLY A 66 1.17 4.07 11.93
CA GLY A 66 0.04 4.92 11.58
C GLY A 66 -1.24 4.16 11.26
N CYS A 67 -2.09 4.78 10.46
CA CYS A 67 -3.31 4.15 9.97
C CYS A 67 -3.71 4.68 8.60
N GLY A 68 -4.48 3.87 7.89
CA GLY A 68 -4.97 4.20 6.56
C GLY A 68 -6.06 3.25 6.13
N PHE A 69 -6.24 3.13 4.82
CA PHE A 69 -7.33 2.35 4.23
C PHE A 69 -6.82 1.42 3.14
N VAL A 70 -7.53 0.33 2.98
CA VAL A 70 -7.48 -0.55 1.81
C VAL A 70 -8.89 -0.75 1.30
N GLN A 71 -9.06 -0.77 -0.01
CA GLN A 71 -10.36 -1.00 -0.63
C GLN A 71 -10.22 -1.88 -1.86
N SER A 72 -11.02 -2.96 -1.88
CA SER A 72 -11.29 -3.72 -3.10
C SER A 72 -12.42 -3.07 -3.87
N GLU A 73 -12.34 -3.10 -5.20
CA GLU A 73 -13.42 -2.62 -6.06
C GLU A 73 -14.74 -3.31 -5.72
N GLY A 74 -15.78 -2.51 -5.57
CA GLY A 74 -17.12 -2.99 -5.24
C GLY A 74 -17.35 -3.32 -3.76
N SER A 75 -16.37 -3.12 -2.90
CA SER A 75 -16.47 -3.35 -1.46
C SER A 75 -16.21 -2.04 -0.68
N PRO A 76 -16.70 -1.92 0.55
CA PRO A 76 -16.35 -0.78 1.40
C PRO A 76 -14.86 -0.73 1.71
N ALA A 77 -14.31 0.47 1.85
CA ALA A 77 -12.96 0.64 2.36
C ALA A 77 -12.87 0.14 3.81
N GLN A 78 -11.73 -0.43 4.15
CA GLN A 78 -11.45 -0.94 5.48
C GLN A 78 -10.28 -0.18 6.10
N LEU A 79 -10.44 0.22 7.36
CA LEU A 79 -9.36 0.81 8.15
C LEU A 79 -8.30 -0.24 8.47
N ILE A 80 -7.05 0.11 8.26
CA ILE A 80 -5.89 -0.72 8.63
C ILE A 80 -4.94 0.08 9.51
N ARG A 81 -4.33 -0.60 10.48
CA ARG A 81 -3.46 -0.01 11.50
C ARG A 81 -2.19 -0.81 11.68
N ALA A 82 -1.21 -0.22 12.35
CA ALA A 82 0.03 -0.91 12.72
C ALA A 82 -0.25 -2.29 13.36
N GLY A 83 0.40 -3.31 12.83
CA GLY A 83 0.22 -4.71 13.21
C GLY A 83 -0.75 -5.50 12.33
N ASP A 84 -1.57 -4.82 11.52
CA ASP A 84 -2.50 -5.49 10.62
C ASP A 84 -1.76 -6.09 9.42
N VAL A 85 -2.23 -7.25 8.97
CA VAL A 85 -1.77 -7.92 7.76
C VAL A 85 -2.92 -7.99 6.77
N VAL A 86 -2.70 -7.47 5.57
CA VAL A 86 -3.68 -7.50 4.49
C VAL A 86 -3.18 -8.44 3.40
N ARG A 87 -4.03 -9.34 2.94
CA ARG A 87 -3.75 -10.19 1.80
C ARG A 87 -4.68 -9.84 0.66
N CYS A 88 -4.12 -9.33 -0.42
CA CYS A 88 -4.85 -9.00 -1.65
C CYS A 88 -4.71 -10.19 -2.62
N PRO A 89 -5.82 -10.85 -3.01
CA PRO A 89 -5.76 -11.98 -3.94
C PRO A 89 -5.21 -11.61 -5.32
N PRO A 90 -4.69 -12.58 -6.08
CA PRO A 90 -4.31 -12.37 -7.47
C PRO A 90 -5.45 -11.75 -8.30
N GLY A 91 -5.12 -10.72 -9.07
CA GLY A 91 -6.06 -10.05 -9.98
C GLY A 91 -7.11 -9.16 -9.34
N GLU A 92 -7.16 -9.08 -8.02
CA GLU A 92 -8.11 -8.21 -7.33
C GLU A 92 -7.72 -6.74 -7.49
N ARG A 93 -8.64 -5.94 -8.02
CA ARG A 93 -8.48 -4.51 -8.19
C ARG A 93 -8.67 -3.81 -6.85
N HIS A 94 -7.64 -3.12 -6.39
CA HIS A 94 -7.62 -2.46 -5.09
C HIS A 94 -6.74 -1.22 -5.06
N TRP A 95 -6.84 -0.46 -4.00
CA TRP A 95 -5.92 0.60 -3.64
C TRP A 95 -5.71 0.63 -2.13
N HIS A 96 -4.63 1.27 -1.69
CA HIS A 96 -4.33 1.54 -0.29
C HIS A 96 -3.66 2.89 -0.13
N GLY A 97 -3.76 3.46 1.05
CA GLY A 97 -3.20 4.75 1.36
C GLY A 97 -3.43 5.17 2.80
N ALA A 98 -2.87 6.32 3.15
CA ALA A 98 -3.02 6.91 4.47
C ALA A 98 -4.44 7.44 4.72
N ALA A 99 -4.80 7.58 5.97
CA ALA A 99 -5.97 8.36 6.37
C ALA A 99 -5.77 9.85 6.03
N ALA A 100 -6.85 10.61 6.02
CA ALA A 100 -6.80 12.02 5.63
C ALA A 100 -5.90 12.87 6.54
N THR A 101 -5.78 12.50 7.80
CA THR A 101 -5.05 13.29 8.81
C THR A 101 -3.91 12.53 9.50
N THR A 102 -3.67 11.28 9.12
CA THR A 102 -2.64 10.42 9.74
C THR A 102 -1.85 9.71 8.66
N ALA A 103 -0.53 9.77 8.74
CA ALA A 103 0.36 9.01 7.87
C ALA A 103 0.23 7.49 8.12
N MET A 104 0.59 6.71 7.12
CA MET A 104 0.66 5.25 7.24
C MET A 104 1.93 4.73 6.56
N THR A 105 2.56 3.77 7.22
CA THR A 105 3.67 3.01 6.63
C THR A 105 3.33 1.53 6.62
N HIS A 106 3.60 0.86 5.50
CA HIS A 106 3.51 -0.59 5.41
C HIS A 106 4.68 -1.19 4.65
N ILE A 107 4.92 -2.47 4.88
CA ILE A 107 5.75 -3.30 4.01
C ILE A 107 4.82 -3.91 2.97
N ALA A 108 5.17 -3.76 1.69
CA ALA A 108 4.45 -4.40 0.58
C ALA A 108 5.31 -5.52 0.02
N ILE A 109 4.75 -6.72 -0.07
CA ILE A 109 5.41 -7.89 -0.63
C ILE A 109 4.57 -8.42 -1.79
N VAL A 110 5.19 -8.56 -2.96
CA VAL A 110 4.56 -9.16 -4.14
C VAL A 110 5.48 -10.23 -4.72
N GLU A 111 4.88 -11.17 -5.44
CA GLU A 111 5.61 -12.09 -6.30
C GLU A 111 5.45 -11.68 -7.75
N GLU A 112 6.53 -11.70 -8.49
CA GLU A 112 6.51 -11.40 -9.92
C GLU A 112 6.15 -12.64 -10.74
N LEU A 113 5.33 -12.45 -11.75
CA LEU A 113 5.03 -13.44 -12.77
C LEU A 113 5.54 -12.94 -14.12
N ASN A 114 6.46 -13.67 -14.73
CA ASN A 114 7.11 -13.27 -15.99
C ASN A 114 7.74 -11.86 -15.92
N GLY A 115 8.37 -11.55 -14.79
CA GLY A 115 9.03 -10.28 -14.56
C GLY A 115 8.10 -9.11 -14.19
N LYS A 116 6.82 -9.38 -13.94
CA LYS A 116 5.83 -8.35 -13.64
C LYS A 116 5.15 -8.59 -12.31
N GLY A 117 5.15 -7.60 -11.43
CA GLY A 117 4.57 -7.66 -10.08
C GLY A 117 3.31 -6.83 -9.90
N VAL A 118 3.01 -5.89 -10.81
CA VAL A 118 1.89 -4.96 -10.68
C VAL A 118 1.39 -4.49 -12.04
N ASP A 119 0.07 -4.30 -12.14
CA ASP A 119 -0.60 -3.61 -13.23
C ASP A 119 -1.27 -2.36 -12.67
N TRP A 120 -0.74 -1.19 -13.03
CA TRP A 120 -1.27 0.10 -12.60
C TRP A 120 -2.44 0.53 -13.46
N LEU A 121 -3.49 1.02 -12.79
CA LEU A 121 -4.73 1.50 -13.41
C LEU A 121 -4.93 2.98 -13.11
N GLU A 122 -6.17 3.47 -13.16
CA GLU A 122 -6.46 4.88 -12.92
C GLU A 122 -6.27 5.27 -11.45
N LYS A 123 -6.04 6.55 -11.23
CA LYS A 123 -5.96 7.10 -9.88
C LYS A 123 -7.30 7.02 -9.16
N VAL A 124 -7.24 6.88 -7.85
CA VAL A 124 -8.40 7.01 -6.98
C VAL A 124 -8.82 8.48 -6.93
N SER A 125 -10.05 8.78 -7.33
CA SER A 125 -10.57 10.14 -7.32
C SER A 125 -10.63 10.71 -5.91
N ASP A 126 -10.58 12.03 -5.79
CA ASP A 126 -10.74 12.70 -4.50
C ASP A 126 -12.10 12.38 -3.86
N SER A 127 -13.13 12.22 -4.68
CA SER A 127 -14.48 11.82 -4.25
C SER A 127 -14.49 10.42 -3.67
N ASP A 128 -13.89 9.43 -4.34
CA ASP A 128 -13.82 8.05 -3.84
C ASP A 128 -12.98 7.97 -2.57
N TYR A 129 -11.89 8.72 -2.51
CA TYR A 129 -11.05 8.78 -1.32
C TYR A 129 -11.78 9.40 -0.12
N ALA A 130 -12.52 10.49 -0.32
CA ALA A 130 -13.34 11.10 0.73
C ALA A 130 -14.41 10.13 1.23
N SER A 131 -15.10 9.44 0.32
CA SER A 131 -16.11 8.42 0.67
C SER A 131 -15.51 7.28 1.49
N ALA A 132 -14.32 6.82 1.14
CA ALA A 132 -13.61 5.79 1.87
C ALA A 132 -13.27 6.23 3.31
N ASN A 133 -12.80 7.45 3.48
CA ASN A 133 -12.49 8.01 4.80
C ASN A 133 -13.76 8.14 5.66
N ASP A 134 -14.86 8.57 5.11
CA ASP A 134 -16.13 8.71 5.83
C ASP A 134 -16.72 7.36 6.24
N ALA A 135 -16.70 6.38 5.32
CA ALA A 135 -17.27 5.06 5.54
C ALA A 135 -16.45 4.20 6.52
N ALA A 136 -15.14 4.37 6.54
CA ALA A 136 -14.21 3.58 7.34
C ALA A 136 -13.62 4.37 8.52
N ALA A 137 -14.09 5.58 8.77
CA ALA A 137 -13.65 6.36 9.92
C ALA A 137 -13.88 5.55 11.20
N PRO A 138 -12.92 5.55 12.15
CA PRO A 138 -13.15 4.92 13.43
C PRO A 138 -14.38 5.57 14.05
N THR A 139 -15.37 4.75 14.38
CA THR A 139 -16.47 5.21 15.24
C THR A 139 -15.82 5.82 16.46
N GLY A 140 -16.06 7.11 16.69
CA GLY A 140 -15.43 7.84 17.76
C GLY A 140 -15.49 7.02 19.03
N SER A 141 -14.36 6.95 19.74
CA SER A 141 -14.33 6.34 21.06
C SER A 141 -15.47 6.95 21.85
N GLU A 142 -16.47 6.16 22.19
CA GLU A 142 -17.35 6.52 23.28
C GLU A 142 -16.40 6.71 24.47
N GLY A 143 -16.22 7.98 24.83
CA GLY A 143 -15.42 8.31 25.98
C GLY A 143 -15.99 7.61 27.20
N ALA A 144 -15.18 6.81 27.82
CA ALA A 144 -15.41 6.38 29.16
C ALA A 144 -15.31 7.56 30.12
#